data_bf0bf46e0b37d0fd36031efaa5eef189
#
_entry.id   bf0bf46e0b37d0fd36031efaa5eef189
#
_cell.length_a   1.000
_cell.length_b   1.000
_cell.length_c   1.000
_cell.angle_alpha   90.00
_cell.angle_beta   90.00
_cell.angle_gamma   90.00
#
_symmetry.space_group_name_H-M   'P 1'
#
loop_
_entity.id
_entity.type
_entity.pdbx_description
1 polymer ?
#
loop_
_entity_poly.entity_id
_entity_poly.type
_entity_poly.pdbx_seq_one_letter_code
_entity_poly.pdbx_strand_id
1 'polypeptide(L)'
;MSEITSLEPRLVWEQFDAITRVPRPSKKEGKIIDFLVDFAKKHHIEYKKDAIGNVVMRKPATPGMEERAAVILQSHMDMVCEKNSDVEFDFDNDPIRTRIDGEWVRAEGTTLGADCGIGMAAALAVMLDETVEHGPVEALFTVDEETGLTGAFELGEGLLTGKYLVNLDSEDEGEIFIGCAGGIDTIATFHYTMEPSPKNYTFFRVDVSDLQGGHSGDDIDKGRVNSNKTVARLLWDGMQSFELKLCYFNGGNLRNAIPREAYAIFGVPARFKEEFVKRYNLFAADLEAEFRFREPNFKITLNEMPHVDEVLDSRTQSALVYSLVGVPNGVVAMSFAVPGLVETSTNLASVKFAEGNRIVVTSSQRSSVESAKTYVMQMVESVFALAGADVAHSDGYPGWMPDPQSKLLEVTVDAYKRLFGSEPKVRAIHAGLECGLFLEKYPDLEMVSFGPTLRGVHSPDERLEIATVPKFWKLLTEVLKTI
;
A
#
# COMPACT_ATOMS: atom_id res chain seq x y z
N MET A 1 7.84 -18.35 29.77
CA MET A 1 6.63 -18.17 28.96
C MET A 1 6.11 -16.78 29.28
N SER A 2 5.77 -16.01 28.29
CA SER A 2 5.21 -14.67 28.50
C SER A 2 3.75 -14.76 28.97
N GLU A 3 3.19 -13.66 29.46
CA GLU A 3 1.81 -13.60 29.94
C GLU A 3 0.79 -13.99 28.86
N ILE A 4 1.09 -13.72 27.58
CA ILE A 4 0.17 -13.97 26.45
C ILE A 4 -0.13 -15.46 26.24
N THR A 5 0.74 -16.38 26.70
CA THR A 5 0.50 -17.83 26.58
C THR A 5 -0.65 -18.35 27.46
N SER A 6 -1.19 -17.52 28.35
CA SER A 6 -2.40 -17.83 29.13
C SER A 6 -3.69 -17.44 28.46
N LEU A 7 -3.63 -16.74 27.32
CA LEU A 7 -4.80 -16.30 26.54
C LEU A 7 -5.37 -17.46 25.70
N GLU A 8 -6.67 -17.33 25.33
CA GLU A 8 -7.36 -18.29 24.46
C GLU A 8 -7.57 -17.72 23.03
N PRO A 9 -7.44 -18.55 21.98
CA PRO A 9 -7.12 -19.98 21.99
C PRO A 9 -5.64 -20.20 22.30
N ARG A 10 -5.38 -21.01 23.28
CA ARG A 10 -4.03 -21.18 23.87
C ARG A 10 -2.97 -21.54 22.83
N LEU A 11 -3.29 -22.48 21.94
CA LEU A 11 -2.33 -22.95 20.93
C LEU A 11 -1.87 -21.84 19.99
N VAL A 12 -2.78 -20.93 19.58
CA VAL A 12 -2.43 -19.78 18.74
C VAL A 12 -1.47 -18.85 19.50
N TRP A 13 -1.78 -18.52 20.75
CA TRP A 13 -0.94 -17.63 21.55
C TRP A 13 0.42 -18.24 21.92
N GLU A 14 0.48 -19.56 22.10
CA GLU A 14 1.77 -20.26 22.30
C GLU A 14 2.64 -20.19 21.04
N GLN A 15 2.05 -20.33 19.83
CA GLN A 15 2.80 -20.17 18.59
C GLN A 15 3.18 -18.70 18.36
N PHE A 16 2.33 -17.75 18.67
CA PHE A 16 2.64 -16.33 18.55
C PHE A 16 3.80 -15.95 19.48
N ASP A 17 3.78 -16.37 20.75
CA ASP A 17 4.91 -16.18 21.70
C ASP A 17 6.22 -16.80 21.18
N ALA A 18 6.15 -17.96 20.53
CA ALA A 18 7.33 -18.58 19.94
C ALA A 18 7.89 -17.78 18.76
N ILE A 19 7.02 -17.26 17.88
CA ILE A 19 7.39 -16.44 16.72
C ILE A 19 8.00 -15.10 17.16
N THR A 20 7.42 -14.42 18.17
CA THR A 20 7.95 -13.14 18.67
C THR A 20 9.35 -13.22 19.25
N ARG A 21 9.81 -14.43 19.60
CA ARG A 21 11.17 -14.69 20.08
C ARG A 21 12.20 -14.83 18.98
N VAL A 22 11.78 -14.92 17.72
CA VAL A 22 12.65 -15.13 16.57
C VAL A 22 12.77 -13.81 15.79
N PRO A 23 13.97 -13.19 15.74
CA PRO A 23 14.21 -12.04 14.87
C PRO A 23 13.92 -12.35 13.40
N ARG A 24 13.12 -11.49 12.78
CA ARG A 24 12.62 -11.69 11.39
C ARG A 24 12.46 -10.40 10.59
N PRO A 25 13.46 -9.49 10.60
CA PRO A 25 13.40 -8.29 9.75
C PRO A 25 13.28 -8.67 8.27
N SER A 26 12.55 -7.88 7.48
CA SER A 26 12.48 -8.04 6.03
C SER A 26 13.87 -8.12 5.41
N LYS A 27 14.07 -9.03 4.45
CA LYS A 27 15.36 -9.39 3.82
C LYS A 27 16.40 -10.06 4.73
N LYS A 28 16.03 -10.41 5.97
CA LYS A 28 16.90 -11.11 6.93
C LYS A 28 16.17 -12.28 7.61
N GLU A 29 15.28 -12.95 6.89
CA GLU A 29 14.37 -13.97 7.42
C GLU A 29 15.04 -15.32 7.74
N GLY A 30 16.36 -15.45 7.59
CA GLY A 30 17.06 -16.72 7.79
C GLY A 30 16.72 -17.41 9.12
N LYS A 31 16.61 -16.66 10.22
CA LYS A 31 16.28 -17.22 11.55
C LYS A 31 14.84 -17.75 11.63
N ILE A 32 13.88 -17.04 11.05
CA ILE A 32 12.49 -17.50 11.07
C ILE A 32 12.27 -18.65 10.09
N ILE A 33 12.98 -18.69 8.97
CA ILE A 33 13.00 -19.85 8.06
C ILE A 33 13.51 -21.09 8.78
N ASP A 34 14.64 -20.98 9.50
CA ASP A 34 15.19 -22.09 10.27
C ASP A 34 14.23 -22.55 11.37
N PHE A 35 13.57 -21.61 12.06
CA PHE A 35 12.53 -21.91 13.06
C PHE A 35 11.39 -22.70 12.43
N LEU A 36 10.85 -22.29 11.28
CA LEU A 36 9.75 -22.98 10.59
C LEU A 36 10.18 -24.38 10.13
N VAL A 37 11.38 -24.52 9.58
CA VAL A 37 11.95 -25.83 9.18
C VAL A 37 12.12 -26.76 10.37
N ASP A 38 12.66 -26.25 11.48
CA ASP A 38 12.86 -27.05 12.70
C ASP A 38 11.52 -27.39 13.38
N PHE A 39 10.53 -26.50 13.33
CA PHE A 39 9.16 -26.78 13.73
C PHE A 39 8.56 -27.95 12.94
N ALA A 40 8.66 -27.92 11.61
CA ALA A 40 8.17 -29.00 10.77
C ALA A 40 8.84 -30.33 11.07
N LYS A 41 10.17 -30.36 11.22
CA LYS A 41 10.93 -31.56 11.58
C LYS A 41 10.53 -32.11 12.94
N LYS A 42 10.46 -31.26 13.96
CA LYS A 42 10.09 -31.60 15.33
C LYS A 42 8.72 -32.25 15.43
N HIS A 43 7.78 -31.78 14.62
CA HIS A 43 6.40 -32.26 14.63
C HIS A 43 6.09 -33.25 13.50
N HIS A 44 7.11 -33.72 12.76
CA HIS A 44 6.99 -34.67 11.65
C HIS A 44 6.03 -34.22 10.54
N ILE A 45 5.99 -32.88 10.27
CA ILE A 45 5.17 -32.27 9.24
C ILE A 45 5.96 -32.25 7.94
N GLU A 46 5.33 -32.67 6.82
CA GLU A 46 5.91 -32.52 5.49
C GLU A 46 6.09 -31.04 5.18
N TYR A 47 7.28 -30.67 4.67
CA TYR A 47 7.54 -29.30 4.26
C TYR A 47 8.39 -29.24 2.99
N LYS A 48 8.26 -28.11 2.28
CA LYS A 48 9.16 -27.73 1.18
C LYS A 48 9.60 -26.28 1.38
N LYS A 49 10.82 -25.98 0.96
CA LYS A 49 11.34 -24.62 0.87
C LYS A 49 11.73 -24.35 -0.57
N ASP A 50 11.32 -23.20 -1.14
CA ASP A 50 11.76 -22.78 -2.45
C ASP A 50 13.12 -22.07 -2.44
N ALA A 51 13.55 -21.57 -3.60
CA ALA A 51 14.87 -20.96 -3.77
C ALA A 51 15.00 -19.61 -3.08
N ILE A 52 13.89 -18.84 -2.99
CA ILE A 52 13.88 -17.52 -2.33
C ILE A 52 13.77 -17.61 -0.80
N GLY A 53 13.25 -18.73 -0.29
CA GLY A 53 13.11 -18.96 1.14
C GLY A 53 11.68 -19.15 1.63
N ASN A 54 10.68 -19.09 0.76
CA ASN A 54 9.30 -19.41 1.15
C ASN A 54 9.22 -20.84 1.66
N VAL A 55 8.41 -21.06 2.69
CA VAL A 55 8.20 -22.37 3.31
C VAL A 55 6.74 -22.77 3.16
N VAL A 56 6.50 -24.01 2.66
CA VAL A 56 5.17 -24.62 2.65
C VAL A 56 5.21 -25.87 3.53
N MET A 57 4.28 -25.97 4.48
CA MET A 57 4.02 -27.14 5.28
C MET A 57 2.72 -27.80 4.84
N ARG A 58 2.63 -29.14 4.91
CA ARG A 58 1.45 -29.90 4.49
C ARG A 58 0.92 -30.76 5.60
N LYS A 59 -0.39 -30.70 5.79
CA LYS A 59 -1.14 -31.56 6.69
C LYS A 59 -2.19 -32.36 5.90
N PRO A 60 -2.16 -33.71 5.98
CA PRO A 60 -3.19 -34.55 5.33
C PRO A 60 -4.56 -34.26 5.93
N ALA A 61 -5.61 -34.54 5.16
CA ALA A 61 -6.99 -34.38 5.60
C ALA A 61 -7.30 -35.19 6.86
N THR A 62 -8.24 -34.70 7.64
CA THR A 62 -8.86 -35.50 8.71
C THR A 62 -9.71 -36.64 8.12
N PRO A 63 -9.84 -37.77 8.86
CA PRO A 63 -10.56 -38.94 8.35
C PRO A 63 -11.95 -38.60 7.80
N GLY A 64 -12.24 -39.02 6.57
CA GLY A 64 -13.50 -38.76 5.87
C GLY A 64 -13.54 -37.45 5.07
N MET A 65 -12.44 -36.68 5.03
CA MET A 65 -12.35 -35.41 4.27
C MET A 65 -11.26 -35.44 3.18
N GLU A 66 -10.76 -36.62 2.83
CA GLU A 66 -9.63 -36.81 1.90
C GLU A 66 -9.92 -36.35 0.47
N GLU A 67 -11.20 -36.41 0.05
CA GLU A 67 -11.66 -36.01 -1.28
C GLU A 67 -11.92 -34.49 -1.41
N ARG A 68 -11.78 -33.74 -0.32
CA ARG A 68 -11.96 -32.27 -0.36
C ARG A 68 -10.78 -31.59 -1.03
N ALA A 69 -11.04 -30.45 -1.63
CA ALA A 69 -9.98 -29.64 -2.20
C ALA A 69 -9.02 -29.12 -1.10
N ALA A 70 -7.74 -29.07 -1.41
CA ALA A 70 -6.77 -28.53 -0.47
C ALA A 70 -6.94 -27.03 -0.28
N VAL A 71 -6.76 -26.58 0.98
CA VAL A 71 -6.81 -25.17 1.37
C VAL A 71 -5.41 -24.69 1.73
N ILE A 72 -5.01 -23.55 1.17
CA ILE A 72 -3.77 -22.87 1.48
C ILE A 72 -4.05 -21.81 2.56
N LEU A 73 -3.33 -21.85 3.68
CA LEU A 73 -3.28 -20.80 4.69
C LEU A 73 -2.02 -20.00 4.45
N GLN A 74 -2.16 -18.73 4.07
CA GLN A 74 -1.02 -17.91 3.70
C GLN A 74 -0.81 -16.76 4.67
N SER A 75 0.45 -16.51 5.01
CA SER A 75 0.93 -15.38 5.81
C SER A 75 2.37 -15.06 5.45
N HIS A 76 2.81 -13.80 5.60
CA HIS A 76 4.22 -13.48 5.46
C HIS A 76 4.99 -13.70 6.77
N MET A 77 6.30 -13.97 6.66
CA MET A 77 7.09 -14.32 7.82
C MET A 77 8.00 -13.19 8.33
N ASP A 78 8.21 -12.16 7.54
CA ASP A 78 8.95 -10.96 7.94
C ASP A 78 8.11 -9.99 8.78
N MET A 79 8.68 -8.91 9.22
CA MET A 79 8.00 -7.81 9.93
C MET A 79 8.71 -6.49 9.73
N VAL A 80 7.98 -5.39 9.78
CA VAL A 80 8.53 -4.04 9.89
C VAL A 80 9.23 -3.85 11.23
N CYS A 81 10.43 -3.30 11.20
CA CYS A 81 11.29 -3.12 12.36
C CYS A 81 11.40 -1.64 12.73
N GLU A 82 10.46 -1.16 13.57
CA GLU A 82 10.43 0.20 14.09
C GLU A 82 10.48 0.22 15.62
N LYS A 83 11.15 1.22 16.19
CA LYS A 83 11.24 1.41 17.65
C LYS A 83 11.22 2.87 18.03
N ASN A 84 10.82 3.15 19.26
CA ASN A 84 10.95 4.49 19.82
C ASN A 84 12.44 4.87 19.97
N SER A 85 12.75 6.14 19.81
CA SER A 85 14.14 6.66 19.80
C SER A 85 14.88 6.48 21.12
N ASP A 86 14.17 6.33 22.22
CA ASP A 86 14.66 6.11 23.58
C ASP A 86 14.80 4.63 23.97
N VAL A 87 14.40 3.70 23.07
CA VAL A 87 14.47 2.26 23.30
C VAL A 87 15.74 1.68 22.68
N GLU A 88 16.53 0.98 23.51
CA GLU A 88 17.68 0.23 23.05
C GLU A 88 17.25 -1.20 22.68
N PHE A 89 17.27 -1.53 21.39
CA PHE A 89 16.78 -2.80 20.84
C PHE A 89 17.48 -3.13 19.51
N ASP A 90 17.88 -4.38 19.35
CA ASP A 90 18.52 -4.93 18.14
C ASP A 90 17.58 -5.94 17.46
N PHE A 91 16.88 -5.51 16.41
CA PHE A 91 15.96 -6.36 15.64
C PHE A 91 16.63 -7.58 14.98
N ASP A 92 17.94 -7.57 14.83
CA ASP A 92 18.65 -8.74 14.30
C ASP A 92 18.87 -9.83 15.36
N ASN A 93 18.82 -9.49 16.66
CA ASN A 93 19.22 -10.42 17.71
C ASN A 93 18.26 -10.49 18.91
N ASP A 94 17.52 -9.43 19.22
CA ASP A 94 16.67 -9.41 20.41
C ASP A 94 15.26 -9.98 20.13
N PRO A 95 14.67 -10.72 21.05
CA PRO A 95 13.27 -11.13 20.99
C PRO A 95 12.34 -9.95 21.28
N ILE A 96 11.22 -9.88 20.58
CA ILE A 96 10.16 -8.91 20.88
C ILE A 96 9.60 -9.19 22.29
N ARG A 97 9.54 -8.15 23.12
CA ARG A 97 9.03 -8.24 24.50
C ARG A 97 7.55 -7.89 24.51
N THR A 98 6.71 -8.92 24.53
CA THR A 98 5.26 -8.76 24.54
C THR A 98 4.74 -8.48 25.95
N ARG A 99 3.68 -7.66 26.05
CA ARG A 99 2.93 -7.39 27.28
C ARG A 99 1.44 -7.28 27.00
N ILE A 100 0.62 -7.59 28.00
CA ILE A 100 -0.82 -7.32 27.97
C ILE A 100 -1.05 -5.89 28.48
N ASP A 101 -1.81 -5.11 27.72
CA ASP A 101 -2.17 -3.72 28.01
C ASP A 101 -3.69 -3.55 27.85
N GLY A 102 -4.43 -3.83 28.92
CA GLY A 102 -5.89 -3.85 28.89
C GLY A 102 -6.44 -4.89 27.92
N GLU A 103 -7.12 -4.46 26.89
CA GLU A 103 -7.72 -5.33 25.85
C GLU A 103 -6.75 -5.70 24.73
N TRP A 104 -5.50 -5.27 24.81
CA TRP A 104 -4.51 -5.37 23.76
C TRP A 104 -3.26 -6.14 24.19
N VAL A 105 -2.65 -6.83 23.23
CA VAL A 105 -1.24 -7.24 23.30
C VAL A 105 -0.40 -6.21 22.55
N ARG A 106 0.71 -5.78 23.15
CA ARG A 106 1.68 -4.82 22.61
C ARG A 106 3.11 -5.29 22.81
N ALA A 107 4.04 -4.66 22.11
CA ALA A 107 5.46 -4.74 22.41
C ALA A 107 5.94 -3.59 23.33
N GLU A 108 7.11 -3.74 23.94
CA GLU A 108 7.74 -2.71 24.78
C GLU A 108 8.58 -1.75 23.94
N GLY A 109 7.90 -0.75 23.34
CA GLY A 109 8.54 0.35 22.59
C GLY A 109 9.11 -0.02 21.22
N THR A 110 8.71 -1.18 20.68
CA THR A 110 8.99 -1.63 19.32
C THR A 110 7.70 -1.99 18.59
N THR A 111 7.77 -2.25 17.29
CA THR A 111 6.75 -3.00 16.57
C THR A 111 6.51 -4.34 17.24
N LEU A 112 5.27 -4.84 17.23
CA LEU A 112 4.88 -6.13 17.81
C LEU A 112 5.15 -7.29 16.86
N GLY A 113 5.00 -7.04 15.55
CA GLY A 113 5.04 -8.04 14.49
C GLY A 113 3.82 -8.99 14.53
N ALA A 114 2.66 -8.50 14.98
CA ALA A 114 1.41 -9.24 14.85
C ALA A 114 0.96 -9.32 13.39
N ASP A 115 1.31 -8.35 12.61
CA ASP A 115 1.32 -8.31 11.16
C ASP A 115 2.62 -8.99 10.63
N CYS A 116 2.60 -10.10 9.89
CA CYS A 116 1.51 -11.11 9.89
C CYS A 116 1.79 -12.29 10.87
N GLY A 117 2.49 -12.01 11.99
CA GLY A 117 2.88 -13.03 12.98
C GLY A 117 1.69 -13.78 13.59
N ILE A 118 0.53 -13.14 13.74
CA ILE A 118 -0.67 -13.82 14.26
C ILE A 118 -1.29 -14.75 13.21
N GLY A 119 -1.19 -14.41 11.94
CA GLY A 119 -1.55 -15.29 10.82
C GLY A 119 -0.66 -16.53 10.77
N MET A 120 0.68 -16.33 10.89
CA MET A 120 1.62 -17.43 11.02
C MET A 120 1.27 -18.34 12.20
N ALA A 121 1.00 -17.75 13.37
CA ALA A 121 0.67 -18.48 14.58
C ALA A 121 -0.60 -19.33 14.44
N ALA A 122 -1.64 -18.78 13.79
CA ALA A 122 -2.87 -19.52 13.49
C ALA A 122 -2.62 -20.68 12.51
N ALA A 123 -1.83 -20.47 11.45
CA ALA A 123 -1.45 -21.52 10.52
C ALA A 123 -0.67 -22.65 11.21
N LEU A 124 0.34 -22.30 12.05
CA LEU A 124 1.08 -23.30 12.84
C LEU A 124 0.20 -24.02 13.86
N ALA A 125 -0.78 -23.33 14.46
CA ALA A 125 -1.75 -23.94 15.35
C ALA A 125 -2.63 -24.97 14.62
N VAL A 126 -3.09 -24.68 13.39
CA VAL A 126 -3.81 -25.65 12.56
C VAL A 126 -2.94 -26.87 12.26
N MET A 127 -1.64 -26.67 11.99
CA MET A 127 -0.72 -27.82 11.76
C MET A 127 -0.63 -28.76 12.97
N LEU A 128 -0.77 -28.25 14.18
CA LEU A 128 -0.64 -29.03 15.44
C LEU A 128 -1.96 -29.56 15.99
N ASP A 129 -3.06 -28.85 15.79
CA ASP A 129 -4.35 -29.18 16.40
C ASP A 129 -5.00 -30.38 15.69
N GLU A 130 -5.08 -31.50 16.39
CA GLU A 130 -5.71 -32.72 15.89
C GLU A 130 -7.25 -32.70 16.00
N THR A 131 -7.79 -31.70 16.66
CA THR A 131 -9.25 -31.56 16.84
C THR A 131 -9.95 -30.76 15.75
N VAL A 132 -9.20 -30.03 14.95
CA VAL A 132 -9.73 -29.27 13.82
C VAL A 132 -10.02 -30.21 12.65
N GLU A 133 -11.27 -30.25 12.22
CA GLU A 133 -11.71 -31.02 11.03
C GLU A 133 -11.37 -30.22 9.76
N HIS A 134 -10.67 -30.83 8.80
CA HIS A 134 -10.24 -30.16 7.56
C HIS A 134 -9.95 -31.15 6.43
N GLY A 135 -10.11 -30.71 5.17
CA GLY A 135 -9.51 -31.35 4.00
C GLY A 135 -7.96 -31.23 4.04
N PRO A 136 -7.24 -31.57 2.97
CA PRO A 136 -5.79 -31.31 2.93
C PRO A 136 -5.48 -29.82 3.15
N VAL A 137 -4.46 -29.49 3.96
CA VAL A 137 -4.07 -28.12 4.26
C VAL A 137 -2.60 -27.88 3.88
N GLU A 138 -2.34 -26.77 3.23
CA GLU A 138 -1.00 -26.22 2.98
C GLU A 138 -0.85 -24.91 3.76
N ALA A 139 0.18 -24.76 4.60
CA ALA A 139 0.54 -23.48 5.23
C ALA A 139 1.71 -22.88 4.47
N LEU A 140 1.48 -21.77 3.77
CA LEU A 140 2.46 -21.01 3.01
C LEU A 140 2.93 -19.82 3.84
N PHE A 141 4.25 -19.74 4.04
CA PHE A 141 4.93 -18.62 4.68
C PHE A 141 5.85 -17.95 3.67
N THR A 142 5.58 -16.70 3.33
CA THR A 142 6.34 -15.92 2.34
C THR A 142 7.38 -15.03 2.99
N VAL A 143 8.48 -14.75 2.27
CA VAL A 143 9.55 -13.82 2.69
C VAL A 143 9.31 -12.42 2.12
N ASP A 144 9.83 -11.38 2.78
CA ASP A 144 9.97 -10.01 2.29
C ASP A 144 8.67 -9.44 1.68
N GLU A 145 7.55 -9.56 2.39
CA GLU A 145 6.29 -8.91 2.01
C GLU A 145 6.42 -7.40 2.13
N GLU A 146 6.86 -6.93 3.29
CA GLU A 146 6.82 -5.55 3.78
C GLU A 146 7.66 -4.55 2.97
N THR A 147 8.68 -5.02 2.24
CA THR A 147 9.55 -4.14 1.48
C THR A 147 9.54 -4.38 -0.03
N GLY A 148 8.93 -5.47 -0.50
CA GLY A 148 8.97 -5.76 -1.92
C GLY A 148 8.06 -6.85 -2.45
N LEU A 149 7.29 -7.55 -1.60
CA LEU A 149 6.47 -8.72 -1.98
C LEU A 149 7.33 -9.83 -2.63
N THR A 150 8.64 -9.89 -2.29
CA THR A 150 9.63 -10.69 -3.02
C THR A 150 9.27 -12.18 -2.98
N GLY A 151 8.77 -12.67 -1.83
CA GLY A 151 8.35 -14.05 -1.67
C GLY A 151 7.23 -14.45 -2.63
N ALA A 152 6.23 -13.59 -2.81
CA ALA A 152 5.13 -13.85 -3.73
C ALA A 152 5.58 -13.72 -5.20
N PHE A 153 6.40 -12.72 -5.54
CA PHE A 153 6.98 -12.56 -6.87
C PHE A 153 7.80 -13.77 -7.30
N GLU A 154 8.66 -14.29 -6.42
CA GLU A 154 9.60 -15.36 -6.69
C GLU A 154 9.07 -16.74 -6.28
N LEU A 155 7.77 -16.86 -5.94
CA LEU A 155 7.17 -18.13 -5.49
C LEU A 155 7.44 -19.24 -6.52
N GLY A 156 8.00 -20.37 -6.04
CA GLY A 156 8.35 -21.48 -6.88
C GLY A 156 7.17 -22.13 -7.59
N GLU A 157 7.30 -22.43 -8.87
CA GLU A 157 6.27 -23.13 -9.63
C GLU A 157 5.98 -24.52 -9.06
N GLY A 158 4.70 -24.91 -8.97
CA GLY A 158 4.27 -26.21 -8.45
C GLY A 158 4.54 -26.41 -6.95
N LEU A 159 4.81 -25.32 -6.22
CA LEU A 159 4.98 -25.38 -4.76
C LEU A 159 3.64 -25.64 -4.08
N LEU A 160 2.56 -25.06 -4.58
CA LEU A 160 1.20 -25.17 -4.07
C LEU A 160 0.36 -26.12 -4.90
N THR A 161 -0.58 -26.79 -4.26
CA THR A 161 -1.56 -27.71 -4.89
C THR A 161 -3.01 -27.36 -4.51
N GLY A 162 -3.20 -26.47 -3.55
CA GLY A 162 -4.51 -26.05 -3.07
C GLY A 162 -5.29 -25.29 -4.14
N LYS A 163 -6.61 -25.43 -4.07
CA LYS A 163 -7.57 -24.68 -4.89
C LYS A 163 -8.04 -23.39 -4.21
N TYR A 164 -8.10 -23.40 -2.90
CA TYR A 164 -8.58 -22.31 -2.06
C TYR A 164 -7.43 -21.72 -1.27
N LEU A 165 -7.36 -20.38 -1.17
CA LEU A 165 -6.36 -19.72 -0.36
C LEU A 165 -7.04 -18.75 0.61
N VAL A 166 -6.75 -18.95 1.89
CA VAL A 166 -7.09 -18.02 2.96
C VAL A 166 -5.83 -17.25 3.33
N ASN A 167 -5.77 -15.98 2.93
CA ASN A 167 -4.74 -15.06 3.38
C ASN A 167 -5.10 -14.59 4.80
N LEU A 168 -4.13 -14.63 5.71
CA LEU A 168 -4.32 -14.39 7.15
C LEU A 168 -3.75 -13.03 7.59
N ASP A 169 -3.65 -12.10 6.63
CA ASP A 169 -2.94 -10.83 6.74
C ASP A 169 -3.86 -9.61 6.87
N SER A 170 -5.14 -9.83 7.14
CA SER A 170 -6.09 -8.74 7.36
C SER A 170 -6.12 -8.29 8.81
N GLU A 171 -6.38 -7.00 9.02
CA GLU A 171 -6.25 -6.28 10.27
C GLU A 171 -7.58 -5.85 10.92
N ASP A 172 -8.73 -6.29 10.37
CA ASP A 172 -10.05 -5.89 10.84
C ASP A 172 -10.98 -7.10 11.03
N GLU A 173 -11.27 -7.46 12.29
CA GLU A 173 -12.28 -8.47 12.59
C GLU A 173 -13.65 -8.04 12.07
N GLY A 174 -14.38 -8.97 11.44
CA GLY A 174 -15.69 -8.70 10.84
C GLY A 174 -15.61 -8.19 9.40
N GLU A 175 -14.43 -8.08 8.83
CA GLU A 175 -14.21 -7.76 7.42
C GLU A 175 -13.61 -8.95 6.67
N ILE A 176 -14.07 -9.18 5.43
CA ILE A 176 -13.55 -10.22 4.52
C ILE A 176 -13.13 -9.51 3.24
N PHE A 177 -11.85 -9.59 2.92
CA PHE A 177 -11.33 -9.01 1.68
C PHE A 177 -11.33 -10.06 0.57
N ILE A 178 -11.74 -9.62 -0.62
CA ILE A 178 -11.87 -10.46 -1.83
C ILE A 178 -11.17 -9.86 -3.03
N GLY A 179 -10.38 -8.83 -2.83
CA GLY A 179 -9.66 -8.15 -3.90
C GLY A 179 -8.69 -7.09 -3.41
N CYS A 180 -7.70 -6.81 -4.22
CA CYS A 180 -6.74 -5.73 -3.99
C CYS A 180 -6.33 -5.06 -5.30
N ALA A 181 -5.81 -3.81 -5.22
CA ALA A 181 -5.29 -3.14 -6.39
C ALA A 181 -3.85 -3.56 -6.68
N GLY A 182 -3.58 -3.84 -7.95
CA GLY A 182 -2.22 -3.79 -8.48
C GLY A 182 -1.74 -2.36 -8.67
N GLY A 183 -0.44 -2.20 -8.87
CA GLY A 183 0.18 -0.89 -9.06
C GLY A 183 1.22 -0.87 -10.16
N ILE A 184 1.41 0.29 -10.77
CA ILE A 184 2.51 0.57 -11.71
C ILE A 184 2.86 2.05 -11.61
N ASP A 185 4.14 2.37 -11.70
CA ASP A 185 4.59 3.75 -11.72
C ASP A 185 4.98 4.18 -13.14
N THR A 186 4.59 5.40 -13.50
CA THR A 186 5.02 6.06 -14.74
C THR A 186 5.97 7.19 -14.40
N ILE A 187 7.15 7.18 -15.00
CA ILE A 187 8.21 8.16 -14.82
C ILE A 187 8.42 8.89 -16.13
N ALA A 188 8.08 10.17 -16.18
CA ALA A 188 8.29 11.04 -17.32
C ALA A 188 9.48 11.97 -17.08
N THR A 189 10.45 11.99 -18.01
CA THR A 189 11.65 12.79 -17.92
C THR A 189 11.67 13.84 -19.03
N PHE A 190 11.64 15.12 -18.65
CA PHE A 190 11.87 16.23 -19.56
C PHE A 190 13.33 16.62 -19.52
N HIS A 191 13.93 16.81 -20.69
CA HIS A 191 15.24 17.43 -20.84
C HIS A 191 15.06 18.92 -21.14
N TYR A 192 15.72 19.78 -20.38
CA TYR A 192 15.54 21.22 -20.51
C TYR A 192 16.86 21.96 -20.71
N THR A 193 16.74 23.20 -21.17
CA THR A 193 17.82 24.16 -21.14
C THR A 193 17.39 25.38 -20.30
N MET A 194 18.35 26.04 -19.68
CA MET A 194 18.11 27.32 -19.04
C MET A 194 18.45 28.47 -20.05
N GLU A 195 17.61 29.49 -20.03
CA GLU A 195 17.80 30.71 -20.80
C GLU A 195 18.06 31.87 -19.84
N PRO A 196 18.88 32.88 -20.22
CA PRO A 196 19.03 34.07 -19.40
C PRO A 196 17.67 34.71 -19.10
N SER A 197 17.46 35.11 -17.86
CA SER A 197 16.23 35.78 -17.45
C SER A 197 16.00 37.05 -18.25
N PRO A 198 14.77 37.32 -18.70
CA PRO A 198 14.44 38.55 -19.38
C PRO A 198 14.65 39.75 -18.46
N LYS A 199 15.17 40.84 -19.03
CA LYS A 199 15.31 42.12 -18.30
C LYS A 199 13.91 42.64 -17.91
N ASN A 200 13.83 43.33 -16.77
CA ASN A 200 12.59 43.91 -16.27
C ASN A 200 11.52 42.89 -15.89
N TYR A 201 11.89 41.75 -15.31
CA TYR A 201 11.00 40.81 -14.67
C TYR A 201 11.09 40.96 -13.14
N THR A 202 9.95 40.76 -12.47
CA THR A 202 9.86 40.57 -11.03
C THR A 202 9.65 39.09 -10.77
N PHE A 203 10.42 38.55 -9.84
CA PHE A 203 10.39 37.12 -9.52
C PHE A 203 9.57 36.86 -8.24
N PHE A 204 8.88 35.71 -8.23
CA PHE A 204 8.05 35.27 -7.14
C PHE A 204 8.32 33.81 -6.84
N ARG A 205 8.08 33.45 -5.59
CA ARG A 205 7.92 32.07 -5.16
C ARG A 205 6.47 31.89 -4.67
N VAL A 206 5.79 30.89 -5.22
CA VAL A 206 4.52 30.39 -4.70
C VAL A 206 4.76 29.11 -3.93
N ASP A 207 4.19 29.01 -2.74
CA ASP A 207 4.21 27.79 -1.91
C ASP A 207 2.77 27.36 -1.64
N VAL A 208 2.50 26.06 -1.83
CA VAL A 208 1.28 25.35 -1.39
C VAL A 208 1.68 24.42 -0.27
N SER A 209 1.03 24.51 0.88
CA SER A 209 1.34 23.75 2.09
C SER A 209 0.12 23.40 2.93
N ASP A 210 0.37 22.64 4.00
CA ASP A 210 -0.60 22.26 5.02
C ASP A 210 -1.82 21.47 4.50
N LEU A 211 -1.68 20.81 3.34
CA LEU A 211 -2.64 19.84 2.85
C LEU A 211 -2.58 18.56 3.68
N GLN A 212 -3.71 17.85 3.81
CA GLN A 212 -3.80 16.61 4.58
C GLN A 212 -2.91 15.51 3.98
N GLY A 213 -2.90 15.38 2.65
CA GLY A 213 -2.23 14.28 1.98
C GLY A 213 -2.86 12.93 2.32
N GLY A 214 -2.10 11.85 2.24
CA GLY A 214 -2.52 10.49 2.58
C GLY A 214 -1.97 9.44 1.64
N HIS A 215 -2.38 8.19 1.86
CA HIS A 215 -1.98 7.08 1.00
C HIS A 215 -2.67 7.20 -0.37
N SER A 216 -1.90 7.02 -1.46
CA SER A 216 -2.42 7.17 -2.83
C SER A 216 -3.40 6.06 -3.27
N GLY A 217 -3.55 5.02 -2.46
CA GLY A 217 -4.59 4.00 -2.58
C GLY A 217 -5.78 4.33 -1.67
N ASP A 218 -5.64 4.11 -0.37
CA ASP A 218 -6.75 4.12 0.61
C ASP A 218 -7.38 5.48 0.85
N ASP A 219 -6.69 6.55 0.49
CA ASP A 219 -7.19 7.92 0.67
C ASP A 219 -7.52 8.63 -0.64
N ILE A 220 -7.38 7.97 -1.80
CA ILE A 220 -7.53 8.62 -3.11
C ILE A 220 -8.96 9.06 -3.41
N ASP A 221 -9.96 8.40 -2.83
CA ASP A 221 -11.37 8.71 -2.95
C ASP A 221 -11.85 9.79 -1.97
N LYS A 222 -11.03 10.16 -0.99
CA LYS A 222 -11.37 11.17 0.04
C LYS A 222 -11.33 12.61 -0.49
N GLY A 223 -11.07 12.79 -1.78
CA GLY A 223 -11.06 14.09 -2.43
C GLY A 223 -9.95 15.04 -1.96
N ARG A 224 -8.86 14.49 -1.40
CA ARG A 224 -7.70 15.27 -0.93
C ARG A 224 -7.02 15.97 -2.09
N VAL A 225 -6.56 17.19 -1.84
CA VAL A 225 -5.99 18.05 -2.87
C VAL A 225 -4.54 17.67 -3.15
N ASN A 226 -4.20 17.63 -4.44
CA ASN A 226 -2.84 17.41 -4.92
C ASN A 226 -2.12 18.75 -5.09
N SER A 227 -1.04 18.99 -4.32
CA SER A 227 -0.28 20.25 -4.35
C SER A 227 0.35 20.52 -5.72
N ASN A 228 0.82 19.47 -6.44
CA ASN A 228 1.42 19.63 -7.77
C ASN A 228 0.39 20.18 -8.78
N LYS A 229 -0.84 19.65 -8.73
CA LYS A 229 -1.96 20.15 -9.56
C LYS A 229 -2.30 21.60 -9.22
N THR A 230 -2.28 21.94 -7.94
CA THR A 230 -2.62 23.29 -7.48
C THR A 230 -1.62 24.34 -7.98
N VAL A 231 -0.32 24.06 -7.86
CA VAL A 231 0.73 24.96 -8.39
C VAL A 231 0.65 25.02 -9.91
N ALA A 232 0.47 23.89 -10.60
CA ALA A 232 0.35 23.85 -12.06
C ALA A 232 -0.81 24.71 -12.58
N ARG A 233 -1.95 24.78 -11.88
CA ARG A 233 -3.08 25.66 -12.23
C ARG A 233 -2.69 27.14 -12.21
N LEU A 234 -1.94 27.59 -11.20
CA LEU A 234 -1.46 28.97 -11.13
C LEU A 234 -0.46 29.28 -12.25
N LEU A 235 0.50 28.36 -12.49
CA LEU A 235 1.48 28.55 -13.54
C LEU A 235 0.83 28.64 -14.93
N TRP A 236 -0.18 27.79 -15.17
CA TRP A 236 -0.95 27.83 -16.42
C TRP A 236 -1.65 29.18 -16.61
N ASP A 237 -2.36 29.69 -15.60
CA ASP A 237 -3.05 30.99 -15.66
C ASP A 237 -2.04 32.14 -15.90
N GLY A 238 -0.91 32.10 -15.21
CA GLY A 238 0.18 33.07 -15.38
C GLY A 238 0.80 33.06 -16.77
N MET A 239 0.98 31.88 -17.37
CA MET A 239 1.48 31.75 -18.75
C MET A 239 0.52 32.31 -19.78
N GLN A 240 -0.80 32.09 -19.60
CA GLN A 240 -1.81 32.60 -20.54
C GLN A 240 -1.96 34.13 -20.48
N SER A 241 -1.80 34.73 -19.30
CA SER A 241 -2.21 36.12 -19.05
C SER A 241 -1.06 37.10 -18.83
N PHE A 242 0.11 36.63 -18.37
CA PHE A 242 1.16 37.49 -17.84
C PHE A 242 2.58 37.21 -18.38
N GLU A 243 2.73 36.49 -19.45
CA GLU A 243 4.05 36.14 -20.02
C GLU A 243 4.97 35.51 -18.95
N LEU A 244 4.41 34.69 -18.03
CA LEU A 244 5.13 34.07 -16.95
C LEU A 244 6.30 33.21 -17.47
N LYS A 245 7.46 33.29 -16.82
CA LYS A 245 8.64 32.47 -17.05
C LYS A 245 8.95 31.64 -15.82
N LEU A 246 8.95 30.32 -15.95
CA LEU A 246 9.24 29.36 -14.88
C LEU A 246 10.76 29.26 -14.69
N CYS A 247 11.21 29.30 -13.44
CA CYS A 247 12.60 29.04 -13.05
C CYS A 247 12.75 27.64 -12.44
N TYR A 248 11.82 27.24 -11.58
CA TYR A 248 11.92 26.01 -10.80
C TYR A 248 10.56 25.53 -10.33
N PHE A 249 10.43 24.21 -10.21
CA PHE A 249 9.26 23.55 -9.62
C PHE A 249 9.72 22.39 -8.72
N ASN A 250 9.12 22.24 -7.55
CA ASN A 250 9.34 21.08 -6.69
C ASN A 250 8.06 20.75 -5.93
N GLY A 251 7.63 19.50 -5.96
CA GLY A 251 6.48 19.05 -5.18
C GLY A 251 6.42 17.54 -5.03
N GLY A 252 5.80 17.09 -3.95
CA GLY A 252 5.69 15.69 -3.57
C GLY A 252 7.02 15.00 -3.32
N ASN A 253 7.00 13.78 -2.79
CA ASN A 253 8.20 12.98 -2.50
C ASN A 253 7.98 11.51 -2.81
N LEU A 254 7.01 10.86 -2.15
CA LEU A 254 6.77 9.43 -2.23
C LEU A 254 5.73 9.09 -3.30
N ARG A 255 5.98 8.03 -4.07
CA ARG A 255 5.06 7.54 -5.12
C ARG A 255 3.69 7.13 -4.59
N ASN A 256 3.65 6.55 -3.38
CA ASN A 256 2.46 6.07 -2.72
C ASN A 256 1.77 7.11 -1.81
N ALA A 257 2.17 8.38 -1.89
CA ALA A 257 1.57 9.46 -1.12
C ALA A 257 0.93 10.53 -2.02
N ILE A 258 -0.23 11.05 -1.61
CA ILE A 258 -0.83 12.25 -2.20
C ILE A 258 0.02 13.45 -1.77
N PRO A 259 0.58 14.24 -2.72
CA PRO A 259 1.53 15.30 -2.38
C PRO A 259 0.86 16.44 -1.58
N ARG A 260 1.44 16.74 -0.42
CA ARG A 260 0.94 17.73 0.54
C ARG A 260 1.50 19.13 0.31
N GLU A 261 2.68 19.20 -0.31
CA GLU A 261 3.43 20.44 -0.48
C GLU A 261 4.02 20.51 -1.87
N ALA A 262 4.01 21.71 -2.45
CA ALA A 262 4.68 22.02 -3.68
C ALA A 262 5.01 23.51 -3.74
N TYR A 263 6.08 23.87 -4.46
CA TYR A 263 6.39 25.26 -4.73
C TYR A 263 6.93 25.45 -6.15
N ALA A 264 6.79 26.65 -6.63
CA ALA A 264 7.42 27.08 -7.88
C ALA A 264 8.06 28.47 -7.73
N ILE A 265 9.15 28.70 -8.48
CA ILE A 265 9.80 29.99 -8.64
C ILE A 265 9.63 30.42 -10.10
N PHE A 266 9.16 31.63 -10.31
CA PHE A 266 8.88 32.14 -11.64
C PHE A 266 8.99 33.66 -11.68
N GLY A 267 9.12 34.21 -12.88
CA GLY A 267 9.13 35.66 -13.13
C GLY A 267 7.91 36.07 -13.97
N VAL A 268 7.45 37.30 -13.75
CA VAL A 268 6.50 38.01 -14.66
C VAL A 268 7.09 39.38 -15.03
N PRO A 269 6.78 39.95 -16.22
CA PRO A 269 7.25 41.32 -16.58
C PRO A 269 6.87 42.32 -15.49
N ALA A 270 7.80 43.18 -15.09
CA ALA A 270 7.57 44.16 -14.02
C ALA A 270 6.37 45.06 -14.27
N ARG A 271 6.03 45.32 -15.52
CA ARG A 271 4.80 46.06 -15.91
C ARG A 271 3.51 45.39 -15.48
N PHE A 272 3.49 44.05 -15.28
CA PHE A 272 2.35 43.29 -14.88
C PHE A 272 2.33 42.89 -13.38
N LYS A 273 3.36 43.34 -12.62
CA LYS A 273 3.49 42.93 -11.21
C LYS A 273 2.22 43.14 -10.38
N GLU A 274 1.64 44.33 -10.38
CA GLU A 274 0.48 44.65 -9.58
C GLU A 274 -0.77 43.91 -10.04
N GLU A 275 -0.93 43.73 -11.36
CA GLU A 275 -2.06 43.03 -11.94
C GLU A 275 -1.96 41.54 -11.67
N PHE A 276 -0.77 40.96 -11.77
CA PHE A 276 -0.51 39.56 -11.39
C PHE A 276 -0.82 39.31 -9.90
N VAL A 277 -0.36 40.17 -9.00
CA VAL A 277 -0.66 40.01 -7.55
C VAL A 277 -2.16 40.09 -7.29
N LYS A 278 -2.91 40.98 -7.96
CA LYS A 278 -4.38 41.01 -7.84
C LYS A 278 -5.01 39.71 -8.35
N ARG A 279 -4.56 39.20 -9.48
CA ARG A 279 -5.03 37.95 -10.06
C ARG A 279 -4.73 36.77 -9.16
N TYR A 280 -3.52 36.71 -8.60
CA TYR A 280 -3.13 35.70 -7.60
C TYR A 280 -4.05 35.74 -6.36
N ASN A 281 -4.36 36.91 -5.82
CA ASN A 281 -5.23 37.01 -4.64
C ASN A 281 -6.64 36.49 -4.92
N LEU A 282 -7.20 36.72 -6.11
CA LEU A 282 -8.47 36.14 -6.54
C LEU A 282 -8.36 34.61 -6.67
N PHE A 283 -7.31 34.14 -7.31
CA PHE A 283 -7.04 32.70 -7.46
C PHE A 283 -6.90 32.00 -6.11
N ALA A 284 -6.17 32.60 -5.15
CA ALA A 284 -6.04 32.05 -3.81
C ALA A 284 -7.40 31.97 -3.08
N ALA A 285 -8.19 33.03 -3.15
CA ALA A 285 -9.54 33.06 -2.54
C ALA A 285 -10.49 32.02 -3.16
N ASP A 286 -10.41 31.82 -4.50
CA ASP A 286 -11.18 30.79 -5.19
C ASP A 286 -10.77 29.38 -4.73
N LEU A 287 -9.47 29.11 -4.56
CA LEU A 287 -8.97 27.84 -4.05
C LEU A 287 -9.37 27.61 -2.58
N GLU A 288 -9.26 28.62 -1.71
CA GLU A 288 -9.70 28.52 -0.33
C GLU A 288 -11.20 28.18 -0.25
N ALA A 289 -12.03 28.79 -1.09
CA ALA A 289 -13.44 28.46 -1.17
C ALA A 289 -13.70 27.05 -1.72
N GLU A 290 -12.96 26.63 -2.75
CA GLU A 290 -13.05 25.28 -3.38
C GLU A 290 -12.66 24.19 -2.38
N PHE A 291 -11.63 24.41 -1.56
CA PHE A 291 -11.01 23.38 -0.75
C PHE A 291 -11.49 23.37 0.72
N ARG A 292 -12.16 24.40 1.21
CA ARG A 292 -12.45 24.67 2.62
C ARG A 292 -13.04 23.48 3.41
N PHE A 293 -13.80 22.59 2.76
CA PHE A 293 -14.44 21.45 3.46
C PHE A 293 -13.56 20.20 3.51
N ARG A 294 -12.62 20.08 2.58
CA ARG A 294 -11.75 18.89 2.46
C ARG A 294 -10.30 19.16 2.88
N GLU A 295 -9.89 20.43 2.89
CA GLU A 295 -8.55 20.88 3.29
C GLU A 295 -8.62 22.12 4.18
N PRO A 296 -9.09 21.99 5.43
CA PRO A 296 -9.35 23.15 6.30
C PRO A 296 -8.08 23.94 6.66
N ASN A 297 -6.90 23.33 6.52
CA ASN A 297 -5.62 23.96 6.84
C ASN A 297 -4.86 24.44 5.60
N PHE A 298 -5.46 24.29 4.39
CA PHE A 298 -4.83 24.69 3.14
C PHE A 298 -4.25 26.09 3.19
N LYS A 299 -3.01 26.21 2.74
CA LYS A 299 -2.32 27.50 2.59
C LYS A 299 -1.71 27.62 1.21
N ILE A 300 -1.82 28.78 0.61
CA ILE A 300 -1.09 29.19 -0.56
C ILE A 300 -0.48 30.58 -0.29
N THR A 301 0.82 30.74 -0.50
CA THR A 301 1.51 32.00 -0.28
C THR A 301 2.31 32.40 -1.50
N LEU A 302 2.38 33.71 -1.75
CA LEU A 302 3.18 34.31 -2.83
C LEU A 302 4.18 35.28 -2.22
N ASN A 303 5.46 35.03 -2.42
CA ASN A 303 6.54 35.87 -1.90
C ASN A 303 7.38 36.42 -3.06
N GLU A 304 7.65 37.72 -3.03
CA GLU A 304 8.58 38.32 -3.98
C GLU A 304 10.02 37.84 -3.70
N MET A 305 10.74 37.51 -4.75
CA MET A 305 12.07 36.96 -4.70
C MET A 305 13.11 37.96 -5.25
N PRO A 306 14.38 37.86 -4.83
CA PRO A 306 15.48 38.51 -5.55
C PRO A 306 15.49 38.07 -7.01
N HIS A 307 16.20 38.83 -7.84
CA HIS A 307 16.41 38.47 -9.25
C HIS A 307 16.97 37.05 -9.39
N VAL A 308 16.43 36.30 -10.34
CA VAL A 308 16.90 34.95 -10.71
C VAL A 308 17.52 35.05 -12.09
N ASP A 309 18.78 34.62 -12.26
CA ASP A 309 19.57 34.84 -13.46
C ASP A 309 19.08 34.03 -14.68
N GLU A 310 18.41 32.90 -14.44
CA GLU A 310 18.00 31.96 -15.50
C GLU A 310 16.58 31.53 -15.35
N VAL A 311 15.91 31.28 -16.46
CA VAL A 311 14.54 30.71 -16.57
C VAL A 311 14.56 29.45 -17.44
N LEU A 312 13.58 28.59 -17.27
CA LEU A 312 13.39 27.42 -18.11
C LEU A 312 13.08 27.85 -19.55
N ASP A 313 13.63 27.15 -20.54
CA ASP A 313 13.29 27.39 -21.94
C ASP A 313 11.78 27.29 -22.16
N SER A 314 11.26 28.12 -23.08
CA SER A 314 9.81 28.30 -23.26
C SER A 314 9.10 27.02 -23.75
N ARG A 315 9.80 26.14 -24.48
CA ARG A 315 9.23 24.88 -24.99
C ARG A 315 9.02 23.91 -23.82
N THR A 316 10.06 23.68 -23.02
CA THR A 316 9.99 22.76 -21.87
C THR A 316 9.03 23.29 -20.80
N GLN A 317 9.03 24.62 -20.56
CA GLN A 317 8.04 25.23 -19.67
C GLN A 317 6.60 24.92 -20.08
N SER A 318 6.27 25.13 -21.35
CA SER A 318 4.91 24.87 -21.87
C SER A 318 4.56 23.38 -21.80
N ALA A 319 5.49 22.53 -22.23
CA ALA A 319 5.34 21.07 -22.17
C ALA A 319 5.06 20.58 -20.74
N LEU A 320 5.87 21.02 -19.77
CA LEU A 320 5.71 20.66 -18.37
C LEU A 320 4.39 21.15 -17.80
N VAL A 321 4.10 22.43 -17.89
CA VAL A 321 2.90 23.01 -17.25
C VAL A 321 1.63 22.43 -17.87
N TYR A 322 1.54 22.28 -19.19
CA TYR A 322 0.36 21.72 -19.84
C TYR A 322 0.18 20.25 -19.51
N SER A 323 1.26 19.47 -19.46
CA SER A 323 1.16 18.06 -19.05
C SER A 323 0.76 17.91 -17.58
N LEU A 324 1.29 18.72 -16.67
CA LEU A 324 0.89 18.69 -15.25
C LEU A 324 -0.59 19.08 -15.05
N VAL A 325 -1.13 19.98 -15.86
CA VAL A 325 -2.57 20.31 -15.83
C VAL A 325 -3.39 19.19 -16.46
N GLY A 326 -2.96 18.67 -17.62
CA GLY A 326 -3.73 17.72 -18.44
C GLY A 326 -3.68 16.26 -17.96
N VAL A 327 -2.60 15.83 -17.27
CA VAL A 327 -2.47 14.44 -16.81
C VAL A 327 -3.59 14.07 -15.83
N PRO A 328 -4.23 12.89 -15.96
CA PRO A 328 -5.24 12.46 -15.00
C PRO A 328 -4.66 12.33 -13.58
N ASN A 329 -5.47 12.59 -12.56
CA ASN A 329 -5.13 12.46 -11.16
C ASN A 329 -6.39 12.22 -10.32
N GLY A 330 -6.33 11.30 -9.36
CA GLY A 330 -7.46 10.92 -8.52
C GLY A 330 -8.12 9.64 -8.99
N VAL A 331 -9.39 9.45 -8.60
CA VAL A 331 -10.20 8.30 -9.00
C VAL A 331 -10.56 8.40 -10.50
N VAL A 332 -10.29 7.32 -11.22
CA VAL A 332 -10.65 7.17 -12.65
C VAL A 332 -11.92 6.34 -12.80
N ALA A 333 -12.07 5.27 -12.03
CA ALA A 333 -13.26 4.43 -12.03
C ALA A 333 -13.56 3.88 -10.62
N MET A 334 -14.86 3.70 -10.34
CA MET A 334 -15.36 2.99 -9.18
C MET A 334 -15.72 1.56 -9.58
N SER A 335 -15.58 0.60 -8.65
CA SER A 335 -15.90 -0.80 -8.89
C SER A 335 -17.41 -1.00 -9.04
N PHE A 336 -17.81 -1.75 -10.08
CA PHE A 336 -19.18 -2.24 -10.22
C PHE A 336 -19.45 -3.52 -9.41
N ALA A 337 -18.41 -4.27 -9.09
CA ALA A 337 -18.51 -5.52 -8.34
C ALA A 337 -18.64 -5.27 -6.83
N VAL A 338 -17.98 -4.24 -6.30
CA VAL A 338 -17.98 -3.90 -4.88
C VAL A 338 -18.36 -2.42 -4.72
N PRO A 339 -19.60 -2.11 -4.29
CA PRO A 339 -20.03 -0.73 -4.11
C PRO A 339 -19.15 0.05 -3.13
N GLY A 340 -18.77 1.27 -3.52
CA GLY A 340 -17.94 2.16 -2.71
C GLY A 340 -16.43 1.91 -2.83
N LEU A 341 -15.99 0.86 -3.51
CA LEU A 341 -14.58 0.60 -3.79
C LEU A 341 -14.10 1.41 -5.00
N VAL A 342 -12.92 2.00 -4.89
CA VAL A 342 -12.18 2.50 -6.05
C VAL A 342 -11.63 1.31 -6.85
N GLU A 343 -11.96 1.22 -8.12
CA GLU A 343 -11.40 0.23 -9.03
C GLU A 343 -10.05 0.69 -9.58
N THR A 344 -10.04 1.92 -10.14
CA THR A 344 -8.90 2.46 -10.89
C THR A 344 -8.62 3.90 -10.48
N SER A 345 -7.36 4.21 -10.21
CA SER A 345 -6.90 5.55 -9.86
C SER A 345 -5.51 5.87 -10.40
N THR A 346 -5.15 7.15 -10.35
CA THR A 346 -3.79 7.62 -10.62
C THR A 346 -3.44 8.78 -9.69
N ASN A 347 -2.19 8.86 -9.26
CA ASN A 347 -1.67 9.91 -8.39
C ASN A 347 -0.46 10.58 -9.04
N LEU A 348 -0.54 11.88 -9.31
CA LEU A 348 0.62 12.70 -9.71
C LEU A 348 1.50 12.94 -8.47
N ALA A 349 2.41 12.02 -8.21
CA ALA A 349 3.11 11.90 -6.94
C ALA A 349 4.21 12.94 -6.73
N SER A 350 5.04 13.19 -7.75
CA SER A 350 6.14 14.14 -7.58
C SER A 350 6.56 14.82 -8.88
N VAL A 351 7.13 16.02 -8.72
CA VAL A 351 7.82 16.80 -9.77
C VAL A 351 9.14 17.27 -9.21
N LYS A 352 10.26 16.83 -9.80
CA LYS A 352 11.61 17.09 -9.29
C LYS A 352 12.54 17.56 -10.40
N PHE A 353 13.25 18.65 -10.14
CA PHE A 353 14.42 19.04 -10.93
C PHE A 353 15.62 18.21 -10.46
N ALA A 354 16.20 17.46 -11.38
CA ALA A 354 17.28 16.52 -11.12
C ALA A 354 18.57 16.93 -11.85
N GLU A 355 19.70 16.36 -11.45
CA GLU A 355 20.98 16.57 -12.11
C GLU A 355 20.93 16.26 -13.61
N GLY A 356 21.78 16.92 -14.40
CA GLY A 356 21.84 16.75 -15.85
C GLY A 356 20.70 17.42 -16.60
N ASN A 357 20.19 18.53 -16.08
CA ASN A 357 19.11 19.32 -16.70
C ASN A 357 17.86 18.47 -17.02
N ARG A 358 17.40 17.71 -16.04
CA ARG A 358 16.22 16.86 -16.15
C ARG A 358 15.13 17.29 -15.17
N ILE A 359 13.90 17.24 -15.62
CA ILE A 359 12.74 17.33 -14.75
C ILE A 359 12.07 15.94 -14.76
N VAL A 360 12.00 15.32 -13.59
CA VAL A 360 11.41 13.99 -13.41
C VAL A 360 10.04 14.14 -12.78
N VAL A 361 9.02 13.65 -13.47
CA VAL A 361 7.62 13.60 -13.00
C VAL A 361 7.27 12.15 -12.77
N THR A 362 6.82 11.83 -11.55
CA THR A 362 6.39 10.48 -11.19
C THR A 362 4.89 10.47 -10.95
N SER A 363 4.20 9.52 -11.56
CA SER A 363 2.79 9.22 -11.31
C SER A 363 2.64 7.74 -10.99
N SER A 364 1.78 7.39 -10.03
CA SER A 364 1.48 6.02 -9.65
C SER A 364 0.04 5.66 -10.01
N GLN A 365 -0.15 4.59 -10.76
CA GLN A 365 -1.45 4.08 -11.19
C GLN A 365 -1.80 2.82 -10.42
N ARG A 366 -3.08 2.67 -10.07
CA ARG A 366 -3.60 1.50 -9.34
C ARG A 366 -4.90 1.03 -9.96
N SER A 367 -5.07 -0.29 -10.03
CA SER A 367 -6.36 -0.91 -10.38
C SER A 367 -6.43 -2.35 -9.88
N SER A 368 -7.63 -2.79 -9.48
CA SER A 368 -7.91 -4.22 -9.26
C SER A 368 -8.14 -4.98 -10.57
N VAL A 369 -8.26 -4.27 -11.70
CA VAL A 369 -8.48 -4.83 -13.03
C VAL A 369 -7.25 -4.55 -13.90
N GLU A 370 -6.54 -5.60 -14.32
CA GLU A 370 -5.25 -5.48 -14.99
C GLU A 370 -5.30 -4.67 -16.30
N SER A 371 -6.34 -4.89 -17.12
CA SER A 371 -6.53 -4.13 -18.35
C SER A 371 -6.85 -2.65 -18.10
N ALA A 372 -7.54 -2.33 -17.01
CA ALA A 372 -7.82 -0.94 -16.59
C ALA A 372 -6.56 -0.27 -16.02
N LYS A 373 -5.70 -1.00 -15.29
CA LYS A 373 -4.37 -0.52 -14.87
C LYS A 373 -3.53 -0.14 -16.07
N THR A 374 -3.45 -1.01 -17.06
CA THR A 374 -2.75 -0.75 -18.32
C THR A 374 -3.33 0.47 -19.04
N TYR A 375 -4.66 0.59 -19.11
CA TYR A 375 -5.29 1.72 -19.78
C TYR A 375 -5.01 3.06 -19.10
N VAL A 376 -5.10 3.16 -17.78
CA VAL A 376 -4.78 4.42 -17.08
C VAL A 376 -3.29 4.76 -17.17
N MET A 377 -2.41 3.76 -17.18
CA MET A 377 -0.99 3.94 -17.47
C MET A 377 -0.79 4.56 -18.86
N GLN A 378 -1.46 4.03 -19.90
CA GLN A 378 -1.41 4.57 -21.27
C GLN A 378 -1.96 6.00 -21.36
N MET A 379 -2.99 6.35 -20.58
CA MET A 379 -3.50 7.74 -20.51
C MET A 379 -2.42 8.68 -19.98
N VAL A 380 -1.72 8.31 -18.90
CA VAL A 380 -0.64 9.11 -18.32
C VAL A 380 0.54 9.22 -19.28
N GLU A 381 1.00 8.10 -19.84
CA GLU A 381 2.06 8.04 -20.85
C GLU A 381 1.75 8.96 -22.03
N SER A 382 0.54 8.85 -22.59
CA SER A 382 0.14 9.63 -23.77
C SER A 382 0.26 11.14 -23.55
N VAL A 383 -0.12 11.64 -22.37
CA VAL A 383 0.00 13.06 -22.04
C VAL A 383 1.48 13.50 -22.00
N PHE A 384 2.33 12.75 -21.35
CA PHE A 384 3.75 13.08 -21.24
C PHE A 384 4.52 12.88 -22.54
N ALA A 385 4.19 11.84 -23.30
CA ALA A 385 4.79 11.59 -24.62
C ALA A 385 4.41 12.70 -25.63
N LEU A 386 3.15 13.16 -25.66
CA LEU A 386 2.71 14.30 -26.45
C LEU A 386 3.42 15.59 -26.03
N ALA A 387 3.76 15.74 -24.77
CA ALA A 387 4.58 16.84 -24.24
C ALA A 387 6.08 16.70 -24.56
N GLY A 388 6.52 15.60 -25.16
CA GLY A 388 7.90 15.36 -25.57
C GLY A 388 8.82 14.91 -24.45
N ALA A 389 8.27 14.30 -23.39
CA ALA A 389 9.06 13.66 -22.33
C ALA A 389 9.44 12.24 -22.73
N ASP A 390 10.58 11.76 -22.25
CA ASP A 390 10.93 10.34 -22.25
C ASP A 390 10.12 9.66 -21.14
N VAL A 391 9.36 8.62 -21.47
CA VAL A 391 8.49 7.92 -20.52
C VAL A 391 8.97 6.50 -20.30
N ALA A 392 9.05 6.10 -19.04
CA ALA A 392 9.36 4.74 -18.61
C ALA A 392 8.37 4.30 -17.53
N HIS A 393 8.20 2.99 -17.40
CA HIS A 393 7.35 2.39 -16.38
C HIS A 393 8.18 1.48 -15.48
N SER A 394 7.74 1.31 -14.22
CA SER A 394 8.23 0.24 -13.35
C SER A 394 7.68 -1.11 -13.82
N ASP A 395 8.23 -2.21 -13.28
CA ASP A 395 7.70 -3.55 -13.54
C ASP A 395 6.26 -3.70 -13.03
N GLY A 396 5.89 -2.95 -12.01
CA GLY A 396 4.57 -2.99 -11.39
C GLY A 396 4.31 -4.28 -10.62
N TYR A 397 3.07 -4.43 -10.16
CA TYR A 397 2.54 -5.66 -9.57
C TYR A 397 1.07 -5.82 -9.92
N PRO A 398 0.55 -7.05 -10.04
CA PRO A 398 -0.83 -7.31 -10.45
C PRO A 398 -1.82 -7.00 -9.34
N GLY A 399 -3.09 -6.79 -9.73
CA GLY A 399 -4.22 -6.72 -8.84
C GLY A 399 -4.87 -8.09 -8.62
N TRP A 400 -5.68 -8.16 -7.58
CA TRP A 400 -6.60 -9.25 -7.35
C TRP A 400 -8.03 -8.73 -7.58
N MET A 401 -8.59 -9.10 -8.73
CA MET A 401 -9.95 -8.68 -9.10
C MET A 401 -10.98 -9.36 -8.20
N PRO A 402 -11.89 -8.59 -7.55
CA PRO A 402 -12.92 -9.16 -6.70
C PRO A 402 -13.85 -10.11 -7.46
N ASP A 403 -14.09 -11.31 -6.90
CA ASP A 403 -15.11 -12.23 -7.36
C ASP A 403 -16.20 -12.45 -6.28
N PRO A 404 -17.32 -11.72 -6.35
CA PRO A 404 -18.43 -11.88 -5.40
C PRO A 404 -19.17 -13.24 -5.49
N GLN A 405 -18.87 -14.06 -6.50
CA GLN A 405 -19.48 -15.37 -6.73
C GLN A 405 -18.59 -16.54 -6.30
N SER A 406 -17.41 -16.27 -5.75
CA SER A 406 -16.47 -17.27 -5.27
C SER A 406 -17.12 -18.18 -4.23
N LYS A 407 -16.90 -19.50 -4.38
CA LYS A 407 -17.39 -20.51 -3.43
C LYS A 407 -16.76 -20.35 -2.06
N LEU A 408 -15.48 -20.01 -2.01
CA LEU A 408 -14.77 -19.75 -0.75
C LEU A 408 -15.36 -18.54 -0.02
N LEU A 409 -15.72 -17.48 -0.74
CA LEU A 409 -16.41 -16.33 -0.15
C LEU A 409 -17.78 -16.71 0.42
N GLU A 410 -18.60 -17.44 -0.35
CA GLU A 410 -19.92 -17.91 0.12
C GLU A 410 -19.80 -18.68 1.44
N VAL A 411 -18.88 -19.67 1.47
CA VAL A 411 -18.62 -20.49 2.68
C VAL A 411 -18.16 -19.64 3.85
N THR A 412 -17.25 -18.66 3.61
CA THR A 412 -16.70 -17.81 4.67
C THR A 412 -17.76 -16.88 5.26
N VAL A 413 -18.58 -16.26 4.42
CA VAL A 413 -19.68 -15.38 4.85
C VAL A 413 -20.74 -16.18 5.63
N ASP A 414 -21.10 -17.35 5.17
CA ASP A 414 -22.07 -18.21 5.85
C ASP A 414 -21.54 -18.74 7.18
N ALA A 415 -20.26 -19.11 7.24
CA ALA A 415 -19.59 -19.48 8.49
C ALA A 415 -19.62 -18.32 9.50
N TYR A 416 -19.25 -17.11 9.06
CA TYR A 416 -19.28 -15.92 9.92
C TYR A 416 -20.69 -15.65 10.49
N LYS A 417 -21.73 -15.68 9.63
CA LYS A 417 -23.13 -15.50 10.05
C LYS A 417 -23.57 -16.53 11.08
N ARG A 418 -23.25 -17.82 10.87
CA ARG A 418 -23.58 -18.89 11.81
C ARG A 418 -22.89 -18.72 13.16
N LEU A 419 -21.63 -18.36 13.16
CA LEU A 419 -20.81 -18.24 14.37
C LEU A 419 -21.15 -17.01 15.21
N PHE A 420 -21.39 -15.85 14.56
CA PHE A 420 -21.46 -14.57 15.25
C PHE A 420 -22.82 -13.88 15.16
N GLY A 421 -23.77 -14.40 14.39
CA GLY A 421 -25.13 -13.86 14.28
C GLY A 421 -25.22 -12.51 13.56
N SER A 422 -24.15 -12.09 12.91
CA SER A 422 -24.07 -10.83 12.15
C SER A 422 -23.45 -11.07 10.77
N GLU A 423 -23.69 -10.16 9.85
CA GLU A 423 -23.12 -10.22 8.51
C GLU A 423 -21.72 -9.56 8.49
N PRO A 424 -20.68 -10.25 7.95
CA PRO A 424 -19.38 -9.61 7.80
C PRO A 424 -19.44 -8.58 6.67
N LYS A 425 -18.54 -7.62 6.72
CA LYS A 425 -18.36 -6.67 5.62
C LYS A 425 -17.44 -7.28 4.57
N VAL A 426 -17.97 -7.51 3.37
CA VAL A 426 -17.18 -7.95 2.22
C VAL A 426 -16.57 -6.72 1.56
N ARG A 427 -15.24 -6.70 1.42
CA ARG A 427 -14.46 -5.56 0.92
C ARG A 427 -13.40 -5.97 -0.09
N ALA A 428 -12.84 -4.99 -0.74
CA ALA A 428 -11.54 -5.04 -1.38
C ALA A 428 -10.77 -3.79 -0.99
N ILE A 429 -9.44 -3.87 -1.01
CA ILE A 429 -8.56 -2.77 -0.66
C ILE A 429 -7.96 -2.15 -1.93
N HIS A 430 -7.86 -0.82 -1.97
CA HIS A 430 -7.21 -0.13 -3.10
C HIS A 430 -5.70 0.05 -2.85
N ALA A 431 -5.09 -0.94 -2.22
CA ALA A 431 -3.65 -1.10 -1.98
C ALA A 431 -3.22 -2.51 -2.45
N GLY A 432 -1.92 -2.81 -2.43
CA GLY A 432 -1.40 -4.12 -2.82
C GLY A 432 -1.55 -5.16 -1.71
N LEU A 433 -1.75 -6.41 -2.09
CA LEU A 433 -1.60 -7.61 -1.26
C LEU A 433 -0.91 -8.69 -2.09
N GLU A 434 -0.24 -9.63 -1.46
CA GLU A 434 0.42 -10.77 -2.13
C GLU A 434 -0.55 -11.60 -2.99
N CYS A 435 -1.83 -11.60 -2.63
CA CYS A 435 -2.90 -12.33 -3.34
C CYS A 435 -2.93 -12.06 -4.85
N GLY A 436 -2.65 -10.83 -5.28
CA GLY A 436 -2.59 -10.49 -6.70
C GLY A 436 -1.48 -11.27 -7.44
N LEU A 437 -0.33 -11.45 -6.80
CA LEU A 437 0.83 -12.15 -7.36
C LEU A 437 0.61 -13.67 -7.44
N PHE A 438 -0.12 -14.25 -6.49
CA PHE A 438 -0.44 -15.68 -6.54
C PHE A 438 -1.28 -16.03 -7.75
N LEU A 439 -2.20 -15.16 -8.18
CA LEU A 439 -3.05 -15.38 -9.36
C LEU A 439 -2.27 -15.42 -10.68
N GLU A 440 -1.13 -14.76 -10.78
CA GLU A 440 -0.28 -14.88 -11.98
C GLU A 440 0.25 -16.29 -12.16
N LYS A 441 0.55 -16.98 -11.06
CA LYS A 441 1.14 -18.34 -11.07
C LYS A 441 0.08 -19.43 -10.94
N TYR A 442 -1.00 -19.13 -10.25
CA TYR A 442 -2.11 -20.03 -9.94
C TYR A 442 -3.44 -19.37 -10.29
N PRO A 443 -3.80 -19.22 -11.58
CA PRO A 443 -4.93 -18.42 -12.04
C PRO A 443 -6.30 -18.96 -11.63
N ASP A 444 -6.38 -20.22 -11.21
CA ASP A 444 -7.62 -20.86 -10.76
C ASP A 444 -7.84 -20.80 -9.23
N LEU A 445 -6.97 -20.08 -8.49
CA LEU A 445 -7.13 -19.91 -7.04
C LEU A 445 -8.35 -19.05 -6.73
N GLU A 446 -9.22 -19.56 -5.86
CA GLU A 446 -10.21 -18.75 -5.17
C GLU A 446 -9.62 -18.29 -3.83
N MET A 447 -9.73 -17.01 -3.53
CA MET A 447 -9.06 -16.43 -2.36
C MET A 447 -10.01 -15.57 -1.53
N VAL A 448 -9.78 -15.56 -0.21
CA VAL A 448 -10.31 -14.58 0.73
C VAL A 448 -9.21 -14.17 1.70
N SER A 449 -9.31 -12.96 2.26
CA SER A 449 -8.42 -12.54 3.35
C SER A 449 -9.26 -12.09 4.53
N PHE A 450 -8.90 -12.55 5.73
CA PHE A 450 -9.49 -12.11 7.00
C PHE A 450 -8.52 -12.33 8.16
N GLY A 451 -8.68 -11.55 9.22
CA GLY A 451 -7.79 -11.59 10.38
C GLY A 451 -8.44 -11.04 11.65
N PRO A 452 -7.69 -11.01 12.76
CA PRO A 452 -8.11 -10.33 13.98
C PRO A 452 -7.89 -8.82 13.85
N THR A 453 -8.32 -8.04 14.85
CA THR A 453 -8.12 -6.59 14.86
C THR A 453 -6.70 -6.21 15.29
N LEU A 454 -5.97 -5.56 14.38
CA LEU A 454 -4.69 -4.90 14.63
C LEU A 454 -4.87 -3.39 14.52
N ARG A 455 -4.03 -2.63 15.22
CA ARG A 455 -3.99 -1.17 15.09
C ARG A 455 -2.56 -0.67 15.27
N GLY A 456 -2.24 0.40 14.55
CA GLY A 456 -0.94 1.05 14.63
C GLY A 456 0.19 0.19 14.07
N VAL A 457 -0.10 -0.72 13.15
CA VAL A 457 0.90 -1.52 12.44
C VAL A 457 2.01 -0.65 11.85
N HIS A 458 3.19 -1.22 11.63
CA HIS A 458 4.38 -0.52 11.14
C HIS A 458 4.87 0.61 12.06
N SER A 459 4.48 0.58 13.33
CA SER A 459 4.92 1.56 14.34
C SER A 459 5.06 0.92 15.73
N PRO A 460 5.77 1.56 16.69
CA PRO A 460 5.82 1.10 18.08
C PRO A 460 4.47 1.14 18.82
N ASP A 461 3.44 1.70 18.20
CA ASP A 461 2.05 1.68 18.71
C ASP A 461 1.26 0.44 18.25
N GLU A 462 1.89 -0.46 17.52
CA GLU A 462 1.28 -1.71 17.06
C GLU A 462 0.70 -2.50 18.22
N ARG A 463 -0.55 -2.96 18.04
CA ARG A 463 -1.29 -3.72 19.04
C ARG A 463 -2.31 -4.65 18.42
N LEU A 464 -2.47 -5.81 19.04
CA LEU A 464 -3.42 -6.86 18.68
C LEU A 464 -4.53 -6.95 19.72
N GLU A 465 -5.79 -6.85 19.28
CA GLU A 465 -6.96 -6.93 20.16
C GLU A 465 -7.23 -8.37 20.59
N ILE A 466 -7.10 -8.65 21.90
CA ILE A 466 -7.19 -10.00 22.47
C ILE A 466 -8.53 -10.66 22.16
N ALA A 467 -9.65 -9.91 22.26
CA ALA A 467 -11.01 -10.45 22.09
C ALA A 467 -11.32 -10.93 20.66
N THR A 468 -10.55 -10.45 19.67
CA THR A 468 -10.79 -10.79 18.26
C THR A 468 -10.05 -12.04 17.80
N VAL A 469 -8.98 -12.45 18.47
CA VAL A 469 -8.21 -13.66 18.15
C VAL A 469 -9.05 -14.95 18.26
N PRO A 470 -9.87 -15.17 19.33
CA PRO A 470 -10.79 -16.32 19.37
C PRO A 470 -11.84 -16.33 18.25
N LYS A 471 -12.30 -15.16 17.80
CA LYS A 471 -13.25 -15.07 16.68
C LYS A 471 -12.59 -15.45 15.37
N PHE A 472 -11.40 -14.90 15.12
CA PHE A 472 -10.57 -15.24 13.98
C PHE A 472 -10.29 -16.75 13.90
N TRP A 473 -9.87 -17.36 15.01
CA TRP A 473 -9.63 -18.80 15.09
C TRP A 473 -10.89 -19.63 14.78
N LYS A 474 -12.05 -19.26 15.37
CA LYS A 474 -13.32 -19.95 15.13
C LYS A 474 -13.75 -19.85 13.66
N LEU A 475 -13.60 -18.68 13.04
CA LEU A 475 -13.91 -18.51 11.62
C LEU A 475 -12.99 -19.37 10.75
N LEU A 476 -11.68 -19.33 11.00
CA LEU A 476 -10.70 -20.10 10.25
C LEU A 476 -11.01 -21.60 10.31
N THR A 477 -11.21 -22.14 11.50
CA THR A 477 -11.49 -23.58 11.69
C THR A 477 -12.84 -23.99 11.11
N GLU A 478 -13.86 -23.14 11.17
CA GLU A 478 -15.17 -23.41 10.55
C GLU A 478 -15.11 -23.38 9.02
N VAL A 479 -14.32 -22.48 8.43
CA VAL A 479 -14.07 -22.45 6.98
C VAL A 479 -13.37 -23.73 6.54
N LEU A 480 -12.30 -24.14 7.23
CA LEU A 480 -11.56 -25.38 6.92
C LEU A 480 -12.45 -26.63 7.02
N LYS A 481 -13.38 -26.63 7.96
CA LYS A 481 -14.36 -27.74 8.12
C LYS A 481 -15.40 -27.77 7.01
N THR A 482 -15.78 -26.62 6.46
CA THR A 482 -16.95 -26.50 5.58
C THR A 482 -16.59 -26.55 4.10
N ILE A 483 -15.42 -26.04 3.69
CA ILE A 483 -14.93 -25.98 2.30
C ILE A 483 -14.42 -27.37 1.79
#